data_448a28554a32b68edf418d44314fa4ed
#
_entry.id   448a28554a32b68edf418d44314fa4ed
#
_cell.length_a   1.000
_cell.length_b   1.000
_cell.length_c   1.000
_cell.angle_alpha   90.00
_cell.angle_beta   90.00
_cell.angle_gamma   90.00
#
_symmetry.space_group_name_H-M   'P 1'
#
loop_
_entity.id
_entity.type
_entity.pdbx_description
1 polymer ?
#
loop_
_entity_poly.entity_id
_entity_poly.type
_entity_poly.pdbx_seq_one_letter_code
_entity_poly.pdbx_strand_id
1 'polypeptide(L)'
;PIAYFVIAFFMATFSLTFIQEIGNVSSSTYTFSFSSIFYVNIFYFIFLLPLLTMRTFSEERKNGTETMLLSSPLNVTQIVMAKFLATATILLIMLAASLFYPIITSIYGRVIWSSLICTYIGFFLFGLVCIALGIFISSLTEMPLLAILLSELAMLMLILMDNLSVNSFLSGIPVLSDVLSWFSNQTKFYVFSQGLMQFSDLLGYVTEIAVFLIWTIISIEKRRWSRR
;
A
#
# COMPACT_ATOMS: atom_id res chain seq x y z
N PRO A 1 10.32 17.36 -0.51
CA PRO A 1 9.33 17.88 -1.48
C PRO A 1 8.42 16.78 -2.04
N ILE A 2 8.93 15.55 -2.28
CA ILE A 2 8.13 14.45 -2.86
C ILE A 2 6.96 14.05 -1.96
N ALA A 3 7.16 13.98 -0.65
CA ALA A 3 6.09 13.63 0.29
C ALA A 3 4.91 14.62 0.20
N TYR A 4 5.19 15.92 0.10
CA TYR A 4 4.14 16.93 -0.06
C TYR A 4 3.39 16.78 -1.38
N PHE A 5 4.11 16.47 -2.46
CA PHE A 5 3.49 16.21 -3.76
C PHE A 5 2.55 14.99 -3.69
N VAL A 6 3.01 13.89 -3.08
CA VAL A 6 2.21 12.66 -2.93
C VAL A 6 0.96 12.92 -2.09
N ILE A 7 1.07 13.65 -0.97
CA ILE A 7 -0.07 14.03 -0.13
C ILE A 7 -1.06 14.89 -0.92
N ALA A 8 -0.57 15.93 -1.62
CA ALA A 8 -1.41 16.83 -2.41
C ALA A 8 -2.13 16.09 -3.54
N PHE A 9 -1.43 15.20 -4.25
CA PHE A 9 -2.02 14.41 -5.31
C PHE A 9 -3.08 13.43 -4.79
N PHE A 10 -2.80 12.76 -3.66
CA PHE A 10 -3.78 11.90 -3.01
C PHE A 10 -5.05 12.68 -2.62
N MET A 11 -4.89 13.85 -1.99
CA MET A 11 -6.03 14.68 -1.63
C MET A 11 -6.81 15.15 -2.86
N ALA A 12 -6.13 15.46 -3.96
CA ALA A 12 -6.80 15.85 -5.21
C ALA A 12 -7.61 14.69 -5.81
N THR A 13 -7.02 13.48 -5.90
CA THR A 13 -7.74 12.29 -6.41
C THR A 13 -8.90 11.91 -5.50
N PHE A 14 -8.72 11.98 -4.19
CA PHE A 14 -9.79 11.71 -3.23
C PHE A 14 -10.93 12.74 -3.33
N SER A 15 -10.61 14.03 -3.54
CA SER A 15 -11.59 15.08 -3.79
C SER A 15 -12.41 14.80 -5.06
N LEU A 16 -11.74 14.45 -6.15
CA LEU A 16 -12.40 14.18 -7.43
C LEU A 16 -13.33 12.97 -7.33
N THR A 17 -12.89 11.88 -6.72
CA THR A 17 -13.73 10.69 -6.52
C THR A 17 -14.90 10.96 -5.57
N PHE A 18 -14.70 11.80 -4.56
CA PHE A 18 -15.75 12.23 -3.66
C PHE A 18 -16.83 13.06 -4.38
N ILE A 19 -16.45 14.02 -5.23
CA ILE A 19 -17.37 14.83 -6.04
C ILE A 19 -18.12 13.95 -7.04
N GLN A 20 -17.45 12.99 -7.67
CA GLN A 20 -18.09 12.04 -8.59
C GLN A 20 -19.14 11.19 -7.88
N GLU A 21 -18.85 10.71 -6.67
CA GLU A 21 -19.79 9.92 -5.89
C GLU A 21 -21.05 10.73 -5.50
N ILE A 22 -20.88 11.98 -5.09
CA ILE A 22 -22.01 12.88 -4.83
C ILE A 22 -22.84 13.10 -6.11
N GLY A 23 -22.20 13.28 -7.26
CA GLY A 23 -22.87 13.43 -8.55
C GLY A 23 -23.71 12.20 -8.93
N ASN A 24 -23.17 10.99 -8.68
CA ASN A 24 -23.86 9.73 -8.95
C ASN A 24 -25.12 9.56 -8.07
N VAL A 25 -25.05 9.94 -6.80
CA VAL A 25 -26.19 9.93 -5.87
C VAL A 25 -27.27 10.92 -6.31
N SER A 26 -26.87 12.09 -6.78
CA SER A 26 -27.82 13.12 -7.25
C SER A 26 -28.57 12.74 -8.54
N SER A 27 -27.97 11.89 -9.37
CA SER A 27 -28.53 11.52 -10.70
C SER A 27 -29.30 10.19 -10.68
N SER A 28 -29.21 9.39 -9.63
CA SER A 28 -29.83 8.06 -9.54
C SER A 28 -30.28 7.73 -8.13
N THR A 29 -31.06 6.66 -7.98
CA THR A 29 -31.47 6.07 -6.67
C THR A 29 -30.28 5.40 -5.94
N TYR A 30 -29.07 5.81 -6.23
CA TYR A 30 -27.85 5.24 -5.66
C TYR A 30 -27.59 5.76 -4.23
N THR A 31 -27.24 4.90 -3.33
CA THR A 31 -26.88 5.30 -1.95
C THR A 31 -25.41 5.66 -1.88
N PHE A 32 -25.08 6.79 -1.26
CA PHE A 32 -23.71 7.25 -1.06
C PHE A 32 -22.89 6.20 -0.27
N SER A 33 -21.73 5.82 -0.79
CA SER A 33 -20.85 4.86 -0.18
C SER A 33 -19.39 5.33 -0.17
N PHE A 34 -18.79 5.43 1.02
CA PHE A 34 -17.36 5.68 1.14
C PHE A 34 -16.53 4.52 0.61
N SER A 35 -17.05 3.29 0.64
CA SER A 35 -16.35 2.11 0.14
C SER A 35 -16.00 2.22 -1.34
N SER A 36 -16.88 2.79 -2.17
CA SER A 36 -16.61 3.01 -3.60
C SER A 36 -15.49 4.02 -3.83
N ILE A 37 -15.43 5.09 -3.02
CA ILE A 37 -14.38 6.11 -3.09
C ILE A 37 -13.01 5.47 -2.79
N PHE A 38 -12.91 4.70 -1.71
CA PHE A 38 -11.67 4.02 -1.34
C PHE A 38 -11.25 2.97 -2.38
N TYR A 39 -12.20 2.23 -2.95
CA TYR A 39 -11.94 1.22 -3.96
C TYR A 39 -11.30 1.83 -5.23
N VAL A 40 -11.79 2.96 -5.69
CA VAL A 40 -11.20 3.69 -6.81
C VAL A 40 -9.81 4.23 -6.43
N ASN A 41 -9.65 4.72 -5.20
CA ASN A 41 -8.37 5.25 -4.73
C ASN A 41 -7.29 4.19 -4.53
N ILE A 42 -7.61 2.90 -4.38
CA ILE A 42 -6.63 1.80 -4.42
C ILE A 42 -5.81 1.85 -5.71
N PHE A 43 -6.46 2.10 -6.85
CA PHE A 43 -5.76 2.18 -8.13
C PHE A 43 -4.74 3.34 -8.15
N TYR A 44 -5.10 4.49 -7.59
CA TYR A 44 -4.16 5.61 -7.48
C TYR A 44 -3.02 5.34 -6.50
N PHE A 45 -3.24 4.53 -5.47
CA PHE A 45 -2.19 4.13 -4.53
C PHE A 45 -1.06 3.35 -5.18
N ILE A 46 -1.36 2.54 -6.20
CA ILE A 46 -0.37 1.77 -6.94
C ILE A 46 0.69 2.71 -7.54
N PHE A 47 0.28 3.87 -8.03
CA PHE A 47 1.18 4.86 -8.60
C PHE A 47 1.83 5.77 -7.56
N LEU A 48 1.11 6.12 -6.50
CA LEU A 48 1.59 7.07 -5.49
C LEU A 48 2.62 6.48 -4.53
N LEU A 49 2.40 5.25 -4.08
CA LEU A 49 3.27 4.63 -3.07
C LEU A 49 4.66 4.27 -3.59
N PRO A 50 4.85 3.81 -4.84
CA PRO A 50 6.18 3.67 -5.43
C PRO A 50 6.97 4.97 -5.48
N LEU A 51 6.32 6.10 -5.79
CA LEU A 51 6.97 7.42 -5.77
C LEU A 51 7.52 7.78 -4.39
N LEU A 52 6.83 7.34 -3.33
CA LEU A 52 7.26 7.57 -1.96
C LEU A 52 8.42 6.66 -1.55
N THR A 53 8.38 5.39 -1.99
CA THR A 53 9.33 4.36 -1.55
C THR A 53 10.57 4.23 -2.44
N MET A 54 10.52 4.74 -3.69
CA MET A 54 11.60 4.59 -4.67
C MET A 54 12.97 5.04 -4.18
N ARG A 55 13.02 6.12 -3.37
CA ARG A 55 14.26 6.77 -2.92
C ARG A 55 14.78 6.20 -1.60
N THR A 56 14.07 5.32 -0.96
CA THR A 56 14.41 4.86 0.40
C THR A 56 15.78 4.19 0.49
N PHE A 57 16.14 3.37 -0.49
CA PHE A 57 17.46 2.71 -0.59
C PHE A 57 18.18 2.98 -1.90
N SER A 58 17.46 3.10 -3.02
CA SER A 58 18.10 3.27 -4.34
C SER A 58 18.86 4.59 -4.46
N GLU A 59 18.41 5.67 -3.82
CA GLU A 59 19.13 6.95 -3.81
C GLU A 59 20.44 6.88 -3.00
N GLU A 60 20.44 6.20 -1.85
CA GLU A 60 21.65 5.98 -1.06
C GLU A 60 22.68 5.15 -1.82
N ARG A 61 22.22 4.17 -2.59
CA ARG A 61 23.10 3.37 -3.47
C ARG A 61 23.66 4.18 -4.62
N LYS A 62 22.80 4.94 -5.30
CA LYS A 62 23.21 5.82 -6.40
C LYS A 62 24.27 6.82 -5.96
N ASN A 63 24.13 7.38 -4.76
CA ASN A 63 25.03 8.38 -4.22
C ASN A 63 26.25 7.78 -3.47
N GLY A 64 26.35 6.44 -3.37
CA GLY A 64 27.45 5.76 -2.67
C GLY A 64 27.39 5.89 -1.13
N THR A 65 26.35 6.50 -0.58
CA THR A 65 26.20 6.71 0.87
C THR A 65 25.73 5.44 1.61
N GLU A 66 25.34 4.40 0.89
CA GLU A 66 25.00 3.08 1.45
C GLU A 66 26.15 2.52 2.31
N THR A 67 27.40 2.73 1.89
CA THR A 67 28.58 2.25 2.64
C THR A 67 28.70 2.90 4.02
N MET A 68 28.41 4.20 4.13
CA MET A 68 28.40 4.91 5.41
C MET A 68 27.27 4.39 6.32
N LEU A 69 26.11 4.08 5.75
CA LEU A 69 24.96 3.54 6.49
C LEU A 69 25.28 2.13 7.03
N LEU A 70 25.89 1.27 6.21
CA LEU A 70 26.24 -0.10 6.57
C LEU A 70 27.44 -0.22 7.53
N SER A 71 28.31 0.81 7.58
CA SER A 71 29.41 0.90 8.54
C SER A 71 28.99 1.44 9.91
N SER A 72 27.76 1.97 10.02
CA SER A 72 27.22 2.45 11.28
C SER A 72 27.02 1.29 12.28
N PRO A 73 27.05 1.56 13.61
CA PRO A 73 26.83 0.53 14.63
C PRO A 73 25.37 0.02 14.71
N LEU A 74 24.50 0.47 13.78
CA LEU A 74 23.11 0.08 13.76
C LEU A 74 22.90 -1.29 13.12
N ASN A 75 21.91 -2.04 13.61
CA ASN A 75 21.47 -3.27 12.99
C ASN A 75 20.69 -2.98 11.71
N VAL A 76 20.85 -3.84 10.70
CA VAL A 76 20.12 -3.71 9.41
C VAL A 76 18.59 -3.67 9.64
N THR A 77 18.10 -4.48 10.57
CA THR A 77 16.69 -4.49 10.98
C THR A 77 16.19 -3.12 11.45
N GLN A 78 16.99 -2.41 12.25
CA GLN A 78 16.64 -1.07 12.74
C GLN A 78 16.57 -0.06 11.61
N ILE A 79 17.48 -0.15 10.64
CA ILE A 79 17.50 0.74 9.47
C ILE A 79 16.26 0.52 8.61
N VAL A 80 15.93 -0.74 8.31
CA VAL A 80 14.75 -1.09 7.49
C VAL A 80 13.46 -0.66 8.20
N MET A 81 13.33 -0.96 9.49
CA MET A 81 12.15 -0.57 10.28
C MET A 81 12.00 0.94 10.40
N ALA A 82 13.09 1.68 10.58
CA ALA A 82 13.04 3.14 10.63
C ALA A 82 12.52 3.75 9.31
N LYS A 83 12.99 3.25 8.16
CA LYS A 83 12.53 3.69 6.84
C LYS A 83 11.07 3.29 6.58
N PHE A 84 10.67 2.09 6.97
CA PHE A 84 9.30 1.63 6.86
C PHE A 84 8.35 2.49 7.72
N LEU A 85 8.69 2.75 8.98
CA LEU A 85 7.88 3.60 9.86
C LEU A 85 7.81 5.05 9.38
N ALA A 86 8.90 5.59 8.82
CA ALA A 86 8.89 6.94 8.25
C ALA A 86 7.91 7.05 7.07
N THR A 87 7.91 6.07 6.16
CA THR A 87 6.96 6.05 5.03
C THR A 87 5.54 5.75 5.49
N ALA A 88 5.35 4.87 6.46
CA ALA A 88 4.06 4.57 7.08
C ALA A 88 3.45 5.81 7.77
N THR A 89 4.29 6.66 8.37
CA THR A 89 3.84 7.93 8.98
C THR A 89 3.27 8.89 7.92
N ILE A 90 3.89 8.97 6.74
CA ILE A 90 3.35 9.79 5.63
C ILE A 90 1.98 9.24 5.18
N LEU A 91 1.85 7.93 5.04
CA LEU A 91 0.57 7.29 4.74
C LEU A 91 -0.49 7.61 5.79
N LEU A 92 -0.13 7.56 7.07
CA LEU A 92 -1.04 7.90 8.16
C LEU A 92 -1.49 9.36 8.09
N ILE A 93 -0.58 10.30 7.77
CA ILE A 93 -0.91 11.71 7.56
C ILE A 93 -1.89 11.88 6.38
N MET A 94 -1.68 11.15 5.26
CA MET A 94 -2.60 11.17 4.12
C MET A 94 -4.00 10.73 4.52
N LEU A 95 -4.11 9.64 5.27
CA LEU A 95 -5.39 9.13 5.76
C LEU A 95 -6.04 10.06 6.79
N ALA A 96 -5.26 10.64 7.70
CA ALA A 96 -5.76 11.63 8.64
C ALA A 96 -6.32 12.86 7.94
N ALA A 97 -5.65 13.35 6.89
CA ALA A 97 -6.15 14.45 6.08
C ALA A 97 -7.47 14.10 5.36
N SER A 98 -7.63 12.85 4.89
CA SER A 98 -8.87 12.41 4.23
C SER A 98 -10.08 12.32 5.17
N LEU A 99 -9.90 12.31 6.50
CA LEU A 99 -11.01 12.33 7.48
C LEU A 99 -11.88 13.60 7.38
N PHE A 100 -11.38 14.63 6.73
CA PHE A 100 -12.16 15.84 6.46
C PHE A 100 -13.46 15.55 5.70
N TYR A 101 -13.45 14.62 4.73
CA TYR A 101 -14.62 14.28 3.92
C TYR A 101 -15.73 13.58 4.70
N PRO A 102 -15.49 12.52 5.49
CA PRO A 102 -16.51 11.93 6.34
C PRO A 102 -17.09 12.90 7.37
N ILE A 103 -16.28 13.82 7.91
CA ILE A 103 -16.75 14.82 8.86
C ILE A 103 -17.77 15.75 8.17
N ILE A 104 -17.46 16.26 6.98
CA ILE A 104 -18.41 17.07 6.21
C ILE A 104 -19.68 16.27 5.89
N THR A 105 -19.53 15.04 5.41
CA THR A 105 -20.68 14.21 5.06
C THR A 105 -21.56 13.93 6.28
N SER A 106 -21.00 13.79 7.49
CA SER A 106 -21.77 13.58 8.71
C SER A 106 -22.65 14.75 9.12
N ILE A 107 -22.33 15.97 8.65
CA ILE A 107 -23.14 17.19 8.90
C ILE A 107 -24.37 17.20 8.00
N TYR A 108 -24.26 16.72 6.77
CA TYR A 108 -25.31 16.79 5.74
C TYR A 108 -26.05 15.46 5.53
N GLY A 109 -25.53 14.35 6.03
CA GLY A 109 -26.07 13.02 5.79
C GLY A 109 -25.78 12.02 6.91
N ARG A 110 -26.23 10.77 6.73
CA ARG A 110 -25.95 9.68 7.65
C ARG A 110 -24.73 8.89 7.19
N VAL A 111 -23.71 8.85 8.03
CA VAL A 111 -22.49 8.05 7.82
C VAL A 111 -22.55 6.82 8.73
N ILE A 112 -22.32 5.65 8.15
CA ILE A 112 -22.19 4.39 8.92
C ILE A 112 -20.75 4.30 9.40
N TRP A 113 -20.47 4.82 10.60
CA TRP A 113 -19.11 4.91 11.16
C TRP A 113 -18.42 3.56 11.31
N SER A 114 -19.17 2.49 11.60
CA SER A 114 -18.60 1.15 11.73
C SER A 114 -17.96 0.68 10.41
N SER A 115 -18.69 0.77 9.30
CA SER A 115 -18.17 0.39 7.99
C SER A 115 -17.01 1.30 7.56
N LEU A 116 -17.10 2.60 7.84
CA LEU A 116 -16.08 3.57 7.51
C LEU A 116 -14.75 3.27 8.21
N ILE A 117 -14.80 3.01 9.53
CA ILE A 117 -13.58 2.68 10.30
C ILE A 117 -12.92 1.40 9.78
N CYS A 118 -13.71 0.36 9.49
CA CYS A 118 -13.20 -0.87 8.89
C CYS A 118 -12.53 -0.59 7.54
N THR A 119 -13.14 0.24 6.69
CA THR A 119 -12.58 0.63 5.38
C THR A 119 -11.25 1.38 5.54
N TYR A 120 -11.16 2.32 6.49
CA TYR A 120 -9.90 3.04 6.78
C TYR A 120 -8.79 2.11 7.25
N ILE A 121 -9.11 1.15 8.13
CA ILE A 121 -8.15 0.15 8.62
C ILE A 121 -7.67 -0.73 7.45
N GLY A 122 -8.59 -1.25 6.63
CA GLY A 122 -8.24 -2.06 5.47
C GLY A 122 -7.37 -1.31 4.48
N PHE A 123 -7.69 -0.05 4.19
CA PHE A 123 -6.94 0.80 3.28
C PHE A 123 -5.53 1.14 3.82
N PHE A 124 -5.41 1.37 5.13
CA PHE A 124 -4.13 1.56 5.79
C PHE A 124 -3.25 0.30 5.71
N LEU A 125 -3.80 -0.88 6.01
CA LEU A 125 -3.09 -2.14 5.93
C LEU A 125 -2.64 -2.46 4.50
N PHE A 126 -3.52 -2.25 3.52
CA PHE A 126 -3.16 -2.38 2.11
C PHE A 126 -2.01 -1.44 1.72
N GLY A 127 -2.07 -0.18 2.15
CA GLY A 127 -0.99 0.78 1.93
C GLY A 127 0.34 0.37 2.56
N LEU A 128 0.31 -0.24 3.75
CA LEU A 128 1.52 -0.77 4.40
C LEU A 128 2.14 -1.94 3.62
N VAL A 129 1.33 -2.82 3.03
CA VAL A 129 1.84 -3.89 2.13
C VAL A 129 2.53 -3.28 0.92
N CYS A 130 1.89 -2.31 0.27
CA CYS A 130 2.48 -1.60 -0.88
C CYS A 130 3.80 -0.89 -0.52
N ILE A 131 3.88 -0.26 0.65
CA ILE A 131 5.10 0.37 1.16
C ILE A 131 6.19 -0.68 1.40
N ALA A 132 5.88 -1.80 2.05
CA ALA A 132 6.84 -2.86 2.32
C ALA A 132 7.41 -3.46 1.03
N LEU A 133 6.56 -3.71 0.03
CA LEU A 133 6.95 -4.17 -1.30
C LEU A 133 7.82 -3.13 -2.03
N GLY A 134 7.43 -1.85 -2.00
CA GLY A 134 8.20 -0.78 -2.64
C GLY A 134 9.58 -0.59 -2.01
N ILE A 135 9.71 -0.70 -0.69
CA ILE A 135 11.00 -0.68 0.03
C ILE A 135 11.86 -1.89 -0.37
N PHE A 136 11.26 -3.08 -0.48
CA PHE A 136 11.96 -4.27 -0.93
C PHE A 136 12.56 -4.07 -2.32
N ILE A 137 11.78 -3.59 -3.29
CA ILE A 137 12.24 -3.35 -4.65
C ILE A 137 13.29 -2.22 -4.70
N SER A 138 13.09 -1.15 -3.93
CA SER A 138 14.09 -0.09 -3.78
C SER A 138 15.42 -0.61 -3.25
N SER A 139 15.41 -1.65 -2.40
CA SER A 139 16.62 -2.29 -1.92
C SER A 139 17.35 -3.11 -2.97
N LEU A 140 16.68 -3.58 -4.02
CA LEU A 140 17.28 -4.39 -5.08
C LEU A 140 17.95 -3.54 -6.18
N THR A 141 17.50 -2.32 -6.38
CA THR A 141 17.88 -1.45 -7.50
C THR A 141 18.84 -0.33 -7.06
N GLU A 142 19.67 0.15 -8.02
CA GLU A 142 20.58 1.29 -7.81
C GLU A 142 20.02 2.59 -8.39
N MET A 143 19.04 2.47 -9.29
CA MET A 143 18.43 3.61 -9.97
C MET A 143 17.01 3.83 -9.44
N PRO A 144 16.69 5.01 -8.89
CA PRO A 144 15.33 5.30 -8.39
C PRO A 144 14.24 5.13 -9.46
N LEU A 145 14.55 5.44 -10.73
CA LEU A 145 13.60 5.27 -11.83
C LEU A 145 13.24 3.80 -12.09
N LEU A 146 14.22 2.90 -12.03
CA LEU A 146 13.98 1.47 -12.14
C LEU A 146 13.21 0.95 -10.93
N ALA A 147 13.45 1.50 -9.73
CA ALA A 147 12.71 1.16 -8.54
C ALA A 147 11.21 1.48 -8.68
N ILE A 148 10.84 2.64 -9.26
CA ILE A 148 9.43 2.97 -9.54
C ILE A 148 8.83 1.94 -10.48
N LEU A 149 9.42 1.76 -11.68
CA LEU A 149 8.86 0.89 -12.71
C LEU A 149 8.67 -0.55 -12.22
N LEU A 150 9.65 -1.09 -11.50
CA LEU A 150 9.57 -2.44 -10.96
C LEU A 150 8.55 -2.55 -9.81
N SER A 151 8.44 -1.53 -8.96
CA SER A 151 7.45 -1.55 -7.88
C SER A 151 6.02 -1.37 -8.41
N GLU A 152 5.80 -0.53 -9.41
CA GLU A 152 4.51 -0.41 -10.09
C GLU A 152 4.11 -1.72 -10.76
N LEU A 153 5.05 -2.36 -11.47
CA LEU A 153 4.81 -3.65 -12.12
C LEU A 153 4.48 -4.74 -11.09
N ALA A 154 5.21 -4.77 -9.97
CA ALA A 154 4.94 -5.74 -8.91
C ALA A 154 3.59 -5.49 -8.22
N MET A 155 3.20 -4.23 -7.99
CA MET A 155 1.89 -3.89 -7.44
C MET A 155 0.75 -4.21 -8.41
N LEU A 156 0.93 -3.96 -9.71
CA LEU A 156 -0.02 -4.37 -10.73
C LEU A 156 -0.16 -5.90 -10.77
N MET A 157 0.94 -6.64 -10.63
CA MET A 157 0.90 -8.10 -10.52
C MET A 157 0.11 -8.58 -9.31
N LEU A 158 0.26 -7.92 -8.14
CA LEU A 158 -0.55 -8.25 -6.95
C LEU A 158 -2.05 -8.10 -7.21
N ILE A 159 -2.48 -7.06 -7.94
CA ILE A 159 -3.89 -6.87 -8.30
C ILE A 159 -4.34 -7.88 -9.35
N LEU A 160 -3.49 -8.21 -10.33
CA LEU A 160 -3.83 -9.22 -11.34
C LEU A 160 -3.95 -10.61 -10.72
N MET A 161 -3.24 -10.91 -9.64
CA MET A 161 -3.37 -12.19 -8.91
C MET A 161 -4.79 -12.40 -8.36
N ASP A 162 -5.51 -11.34 -7.97
CA ASP A 162 -6.91 -11.42 -7.58
C ASP A 162 -7.78 -11.97 -8.73
N ASN A 163 -7.58 -11.44 -9.93
CA ASN A 163 -8.31 -11.89 -11.11
C ASN A 163 -7.93 -13.32 -11.55
N LEU A 164 -6.68 -13.72 -11.33
CA LEU A 164 -6.18 -15.05 -11.66
C LEU A 164 -6.64 -16.11 -10.66
N SER A 165 -6.76 -15.79 -9.38
CA SER A 165 -7.26 -16.70 -8.34
C SER A 165 -8.73 -17.06 -8.55
N VAL A 166 -9.51 -16.13 -9.12
CA VAL A 166 -10.95 -16.33 -9.44
C VAL A 166 -11.15 -17.12 -10.74
N ASN A 167 -10.16 -17.12 -11.66
CA ASN A 167 -10.28 -17.83 -12.93
C ASN A 167 -10.02 -19.33 -12.76
N SER A 168 -10.97 -20.12 -13.20
CA SER A 168 -10.98 -21.61 -13.17
C SER A 168 -9.80 -22.30 -13.87
N PHE A 169 -8.92 -21.56 -14.55
CA PHE A 169 -7.74 -22.10 -15.23
C PHE A 169 -6.67 -22.65 -14.28
N LEU A 170 -6.58 -22.08 -13.07
CA LEU A 170 -5.60 -22.47 -12.03
C LEU A 170 -6.19 -23.39 -10.95
N SER A 171 -7.49 -23.65 -10.99
CA SER A 171 -8.20 -24.55 -10.05
C SER A 171 -7.73 -26.00 -10.08
N GLY A 172 -6.93 -26.36 -11.11
CA GLY A 172 -6.32 -27.71 -11.24
C GLY A 172 -5.12 -27.95 -10.30
N ILE A 173 -4.56 -26.90 -9.65
CA ILE A 173 -3.40 -27.02 -8.75
C ILE A 173 -3.77 -26.36 -7.42
N PRO A 174 -4.26 -27.11 -6.41
CA PRO A 174 -4.80 -26.56 -5.18
C PRO A 174 -3.77 -25.73 -4.38
N VAL A 175 -2.50 -26.14 -4.36
CA VAL A 175 -1.42 -25.42 -3.66
C VAL A 175 -1.17 -24.05 -4.29
N LEU A 176 -1.27 -23.93 -5.61
CA LEU A 176 -1.04 -22.67 -6.30
C LEU A 176 -2.21 -21.68 -6.09
N SER A 177 -3.45 -22.21 -6.10
CA SER A 177 -4.63 -21.40 -5.82
C SER A 177 -4.62 -20.86 -4.39
N ASP A 178 -4.18 -21.64 -3.40
CA ASP A 178 -4.08 -21.21 -2.00
C ASP A 178 -3.02 -20.14 -1.82
N VAL A 179 -1.86 -20.26 -2.46
CA VAL A 179 -0.81 -19.24 -2.43
C VAL A 179 -1.29 -17.95 -3.11
N LEU A 180 -1.94 -18.04 -4.28
CA LEU A 180 -2.47 -16.87 -4.98
C LEU A 180 -3.58 -16.19 -4.20
N SER A 181 -4.47 -16.94 -3.57
CA SER A 181 -5.54 -16.39 -2.73
C SER A 181 -4.99 -15.67 -1.50
N TRP A 182 -3.83 -16.11 -0.98
CA TRP A 182 -3.17 -15.45 0.14
C TRP A 182 -2.60 -14.07 -0.24
N PHE A 183 -2.14 -13.88 -1.49
CA PHE A 183 -1.71 -12.58 -2.03
C PHE A 183 -2.87 -11.75 -2.62
N SER A 184 -4.12 -12.22 -2.52
CA SER A 184 -5.32 -11.56 -3.02
C SER A 184 -5.71 -10.35 -2.15
N ASN A 185 -5.04 -9.23 -2.35
CA ASN A 185 -5.19 -8.06 -1.51
C ASN A 185 -6.47 -7.26 -1.79
N GLN A 186 -6.96 -7.29 -3.02
CA GLN A 186 -8.19 -6.61 -3.42
C GLN A 186 -9.42 -7.29 -2.80
N THR A 187 -9.45 -8.61 -2.79
CA THR A 187 -10.54 -9.39 -2.17
C THR A 187 -10.59 -9.15 -0.66
N LYS A 188 -9.45 -9.15 0.03
CA LYS A 188 -9.36 -8.80 1.46
C LYS A 188 -9.88 -7.39 1.72
N PHE A 189 -9.45 -6.41 0.91
CA PHE A 189 -9.93 -5.04 1.04
C PHE A 189 -11.44 -4.93 0.82
N TYR A 190 -12.00 -5.69 -0.13
CA TYR A 190 -13.44 -5.71 -0.36
C TYR A 190 -14.23 -6.15 0.89
N VAL A 191 -13.75 -7.15 1.64
CA VAL A 191 -14.36 -7.58 2.91
C VAL A 191 -14.34 -6.45 3.94
N PHE A 192 -13.20 -5.75 4.09
CA PHE A 192 -13.09 -4.57 4.97
C PHE A 192 -14.03 -3.43 4.53
N SER A 193 -14.19 -3.23 3.23
CA SER A 193 -15.07 -2.19 2.68
C SER A 193 -16.55 -2.45 2.97
N GLN A 194 -16.95 -3.71 3.16
CA GLN A 194 -18.30 -4.09 3.59
C GLN A 194 -18.52 -3.90 5.11
N GLY A 195 -17.51 -3.44 5.84
CA GLY A 195 -17.56 -3.28 7.29
C GLY A 195 -17.37 -4.57 8.08
N LEU A 196 -16.90 -5.63 7.42
CA LEU A 196 -16.59 -6.91 8.04
C LEU A 196 -15.10 -7.00 8.33
N MET A 197 -14.71 -7.22 9.56
CA MET A 197 -13.33 -7.49 9.96
C MET A 197 -13.15 -8.98 10.18
N GLN A 198 -12.51 -9.67 9.23
CA GLN A 198 -12.09 -11.04 9.41
C GLN A 198 -10.66 -11.06 9.96
N PHE A 199 -10.44 -11.82 11.02
CA PHE A 199 -9.12 -11.96 11.63
C PHE A 199 -8.09 -12.61 10.70
N SER A 200 -8.54 -13.49 9.81
CA SER A 200 -7.72 -14.11 8.76
C SER A 200 -7.13 -13.08 7.81
N ASP A 201 -7.92 -12.10 7.37
CA ASP A 201 -7.48 -11.08 6.42
C ASP A 201 -6.48 -10.11 7.04
N LEU A 202 -6.70 -9.77 8.32
CA LEU A 202 -5.77 -8.96 9.10
C LEU A 202 -4.42 -9.67 9.26
N LEU A 203 -4.43 -10.97 9.63
CA LEU A 203 -3.21 -11.78 9.67
C LEU A 203 -2.56 -11.89 8.29
N GLY A 204 -3.34 -12.00 7.22
CA GLY A 204 -2.85 -12.01 5.85
C GLY A 204 -2.00 -10.77 5.55
N TYR A 205 -2.52 -9.57 5.80
CA TYR A 205 -1.79 -8.32 5.58
C TYR A 205 -0.51 -8.24 6.45
N VAL A 206 -0.59 -8.57 7.73
CA VAL A 206 0.55 -8.53 8.65
C VAL A 206 1.67 -9.49 8.20
N THR A 207 1.30 -10.70 7.77
CA THR A 207 2.27 -11.69 7.27
C THR A 207 2.92 -11.27 5.96
N GLU A 208 2.16 -10.65 5.02
CA GLU A 208 2.71 -10.10 3.79
C GLU A 208 3.73 -8.97 4.07
N ILE A 209 3.39 -8.04 4.95
CA ILE A 209 4.30 -6.97 5.37
C ILE A 209 5.58 -7.58 5.95
N ALA A 210 5.45 -8.56 6.86
CA ALA A 210 6.59 -9.22 7.49
C ALA A 210 7.49 -9.92 6.45
N VAL A 211 6.92 -10.62 5.48
CA VAL A 211 7.67 -11.31 4.42
C VAL A 211 8.49 -10.31 3.59
N PHE A 212 7.89 -9.21 3.12
CA PHE A 212 8.62 -8.23 2.32
C PHE A 212 9.70 -7.50 3.11
N LEU A 213 9.46 -7.20 4.40
CA LEU A 213 10.48 -6.61 5.27
C LEU A 213 11.62 -7.57 5.57
N ILE A 214 11.36 -8.85 5.82
CA ILE A 214 12.38 -9.88 6.00
C ILE A 214 13.23 -10.02 4.73
N TRP A 215 12.61 -10.07 3.55
CA TRP A 215 13.34 -10.13 2.28
C TRP A 215 14.21 -8.89 2.07
N THR A 216 13.73 -7.72 2.48
CA THR A 216 14.54 -6.49 2.46
C THR A 216 15.76 -6.60 3.35
N ILE A 217 15.58 -7.08 4.58
CA ILE A 217 16.68 -7.28 5.55
C ILE A 217 17.71 -8.25 4.99
N ILE A 218 17.26 -9.41 4.48
CA ILE A 218 18.16 -10.42 3.89
C ILE A 218 18.93 -9.84 2.70
N SER A 219 18.27 -9.08 1.83
CA SER A 219 18.90 -8.44 0.68
C SER A 219 20.02 -7.49 1.08
N ILE A 220 19.82 -6.69 2.13
CA ILE A 220 20.80 -5.72 2.61
C ILE A 220 21.91 -6.42 3.39
N GLU A 221 21.61 -7.42 4.25
CA GLU A 221 22.61 -8.21 4.97
C GLU A 221 23.55 -8.95 4.02
N LYS A 222 23.03 -9.59 2.97
CA LYS A 222 23.84 -10.28 1.97
C LYS A 222 24.92 -9.35 1.38
N ARG A 223 24.61 -8.09 1.17
CA ARG A 223 25.55 -7.10 0.65
C ARG A 223 26.57 -6.66 1.70
N ARG A 224 26.16 -6.53 2.97
CA ARG A 224 27.05 -6.22 4.07
C ARG A 224 28.17 -7.27 4.20
N TRP A 225 27.85 -8.54 3.95
CA TRP A 225 28.83 -9.64 3.99
C TRP A 225 29.69 -9.72 2.72
N SER A 226 29.14 -9.42 1.55
CA SER A 226 29.87 -9.46 0.27
C SER A 226 30.95 -8.37 0.13
N ARG A 227 30.88 -7.32 0.95
CA ARG A 227 31.84 -6.21 0.92
C ARG A 227 32.88 -6.26 2.06
N ARG A 228 32.83 -7.25 2.91
CA ARG A 228 33.91 -7.64 3.85
C ARG A 228 34.89 -8.61 3.20
#